data_93f553ac7eb16d34346af6abdbbabfad
#
_entry.id   93f553ac7eb16d34346af6abdbbabfad
#
_cell.length_a   1.000
_cell.length_b   1.000
_cell.length_c   1.000
_cell.angle_alpha   90.00
_cell.angle_beta   90.00
_cell.angle_gamma   90.00
#
_symmetry.space_group_name_H-M   'P 1'
#
loop_
_entity.id
_entity.type
_entity.pdbx_description
1 polymer ?
#
loop_
_entity_poly.entity_id
_entity_poly.type
_entity_poly.pdbx_seq_one_letter_code
_entity_poly.pdbx_strand_id
1 'polypeptide(L)'
;MTTPRTVEAGSGPVQEARSIFSPATGFIRRAGFAWTCNPYLGCTFGCRYCYAMYLPQNRRPISEWGRWFAAKRNAVELAQHTAAKLRGAAVYLSSVTDPYLPIERRLHLTRGILEALLPFQPRLLVQTRGPLVVRDLDLFQQWDAIRVNVSIPTDDDAIRQTFEPKAPPLEKRWDALAALRQAGIPVGICVTPLLPLARPQAFVERLLNFAPEVLVVQEFHESGGRFGADTAPAARELAARHEGHAAAYAAVCQELRRRGAVFFEGEAGFFPPAVDEKRSRVKTICPPR
;
A
#
# COMPACT_ATOMS: atom_id res chain seq x y z
N MET A 1 -10.60 -36.02 5.81
CA MET A 1 -9.47 -35.31 6.48
C MET A 1 -8.30 -35.33 5.51
N THR A 2 -8.11 -34.27 4.72
CA THR A 2 -7.01 -34.14 3.76
C THR A 2 -5.94 -33.26 4.39
N THR A 3 -4.80 -33.84 4.70
CA THR A 3 -3.58 -33.19 5.18
C THR A 3 -3.14 -32.09 4.21
N PRO A 4 -2.82 -30.87 4.67
CA PRO A 4 -2.29 -29.84 3.80
C PRO A 4 -0.88 -30.23 3.34
N ARG A 5 -0.64 -30.28 2.03
CA ARG A 5 0.69 -30.45 1.44
C ARG A 5 1.60 -29.36 1.94
N THR A 6 2.63 -29.73 2.67
CA THR A 6 3.78 -28.90 3.02
C THR A 6 4.51 -28.51 1.73
N VAL A 7 4.59 -27.25 1.45
CA VAL A 7 5.37 -26.68 0.33
C VAL A 7 6.66 -26.12 0.90
N GLU A 8 7.77 -26.41 0.20
CA GLU A 8 9.17 -26.15 0.57
C GLU A 8 9.49 -24.73 1.06
N ALA A 9 10.59 -24.59 1.78
CA ALA A 9 11.06 -23.37 2.43
C ALA A 9 10.97 -22.13 1.51
N GLY A 10 10.06 -21.20 1.87
CA GLY A 10 9.79 -19.94 1.11
C GLY A 10 8.37 -19.81 0.60
N SER A 11 7.53 -20.82 0.66
CA SER A 11 6.13 -20.77 0.24
C SER A 11 5.21 -20.78 1.46
N GLY A 12 4.50 -19.67 1.69
CA GLY A 12 3.40 -19.63 2.64
C GLY A 12 2.26 -20.55 2.19
N PRO A 13 1.34 -20.93 3.09
CA PRO A 13 0.22 -21.78 2.75
C PRO A 13 -0.65 -21.11 1.66
N VAL A 14 -1.02 -21.90 0.67
CA VAL A 14 -2.00 -21.55 -0.34
C VAL A 14 -3.36 -22.00 0.16
N GLN A 15 -4.35 -21.12 0.18
CA GLN A 15 -5.70 -21.41 0.64
C GLN A 15 -6.75 -20.96 -0.37
N GLU A 16 -7.89 -21.62 -0.39
CA GLU A 16 -9.06 -21.12 -1.10
C GLU A 16 -9.78 -20.07 -0.26
N ALA A 17 -10.22 -19.02 -0.92
CA ALA A 17 -10.98 -17.94 -0.31
C ALA A 17 -12.41 -17.92 -0.84
N ARG A 18 -13.35 -17.44 -0.01
CA ARG A 18 -14.73 -17.19 -0.45
C ARG A 18 -14.86 -15.87 -1.19
N SER A 19 -13.99 -14.92 -0.91
CA SER A 19 -13.90 -13.61 -1.57
C SER A 19 -12.50 -13.00 -1.41
N ILE A 20 -12.11 -12.19 -2.38
CA ILE A 20 -10.96 -11.29 -2.29
C ILE A 20 -11.40 -9.85 -2.10
N PHE A 21 -12.67 -9.55 -2.41
CA PHE A 21 -13.28 -8.25 -2.18
C PHE A 21 -14.10 -8.27 -0.90
N SER A 22 -13.99 -7.21 -0.13
CA SER A 22 -14.80 -6.96 1.05
C SER A 22 -15.33 -5.53 1.02
N PRO A 23 -16.56 -5.28 1.48
CA PRO A 23 -17.03 -3.91 1.69
C PRO A 23 -16.01 -3.14 2.54
N ALA A 24 -15.70 -1.93 2.13
CA ALA A 24 -14.78 -1.08 2.89
C ALA A 24 -15.39 -0.72 4.25
N THR A 25 -14.55 -0.74 5.28
CA THR A 25 -14.91 -0.37 6.66
C THR A 25 -13.90 0.61 7.24
N GLY A 26 -14.19 1.15 8.42
CA GLY A 26 -13.28 2.03 9.13
C GLY A 26 -12.83 3.23 8.29
N PHE A 27 -11.55 3.54 8.35
CA PHE A 27 -10.99 4.71 7.65
C PHE A 27 -11.09 4.59 6.13
N ILE A 28 -10.99 3.41 5.54
CA ILE A 28 -11.06 3.22 4.09
C ILE A 28 -12.44 3.59 3.57
N ARG A 29 -13.51 3.24 4.31
CA ARG A 29 -14.86 3.66 3.97
C ARG A 29 -15.03 5.18 4.11
N ARG A 30 -14.53 5.77 5.20
CA ARG A 30 -14.58 7.23 5.40
C ARG A 30 -13.82 7.98 4.32
N ALA A 31 -12.72 7.40 3.82
CA ALA A 31 -11.96 7.93 2.70
C ALA A 31 -12.67 7.84 1.34
N GLY A 32 -13.87 7.22 1.26
CA GLY A 32 -14.70 7.17 0.06
C GLY A 32 -14.57 5.91 -0.78
N PHE A 33 -13.90 4.86 -0.28
CA PHE A 33 -13.85 3.57 -0.98
C PHE A 33 -15.07 2.72 -0.66
N ALA A 34 -15.59 2.03 -1.66
CA ALA A 34 -16.66 1.06 -1.51
C ALA A 34 -16.12 -0.33 -1.16
N TRP A 35 -14.95 -0.68 -1.68
CA TRP A 35 -14.39 -2.02 -1.60
C TRP A 35 -12.92 -2.02 -1.24
N THR A 36 -12.48 -3.08 -0.56
CA THR A 36 -11.08 -3.45 -0.41
C THR A 36 -10.83 -4.76 -1.17
N CYS A 37 -9.64 -4.88 -1.75
CA CYS A 37 -9.18 -6.11 -2.41
C CYS A 37 -7.88 -6.57 -1.76
N ASN A 38 -7.81 -7.84 -1.33
CA ASN A 38 -6.62 -8.38 -0.68
C ASN A 38 -6.33 -9.79 -1.21
N PRO A 39 -5.33 -9.95 -2.11
CA PRO A 39 -4.96 -11.26 -2.68
C PRO A 39 -4.27 -12.18 -1.67
N TYR A 40 -3.70 -11.59 -0.63
CA TYR A 40 -2.97 -12.29 0.43
C TYR A 40 -3.60 -12.05 1.79
N LEU A 41 -3.23 -12.88 2.76
CA LEU A 41 -3.42 -12.70 4.18
C LEU A 41 -2.06 -12.78 4.86
N GLY A 42 -1.82 -11.96 5.89
CA GLY A 42 -0.49 -11.75 6.44
C GLY A 42 0.41 -10.94 5.52
N CYS A 43 1.63 -10.63 5.96
CA CYS A 43 2.56 -9.82 5.19
C CYS A 43 4.00 -10.10 5.62
N THR A 44 4.85 -10.49 4.66
CA THR A 44 6.25 -10.84 4.95
C THR A 44 7.16 -9.62 5.11
N PHE A 45 6.71 -8.40 4.81
CA PHE A 45 7.51 -7.20 5.08
C PHE A 45 7.70 -6.94 6.59
N GLY A 46 6.74 -7.36 7.41
CA GLY A 46 6.89 -7.43 8.85
C GLY A 46 7.06 -6.07 9.53
N CYS A 47 6.41 -5.03 9.01
CA CYS A 47 6.43 -3.70 9.62
C CYS A 47 5.95 -3.80 11.08
N ARG A 48 6.74 -3.36 12.03
CA ARG A 48 6.49 -3.53 13.47
C ARG A 48 5.33 -2.68 13.99
N TYR A 49 4.94 -1.66 13.24
CA TYR A 49 3.81 -0.77 13.54
C TYR A 49 2.53 -1.12 12.77
N CYS A 50 2.54 -2.22 12.00
CA CYS A 50 1.42 -2.53 11.12
C CYS A 50 0.17 -2.93 11.90
N TYR A 51 -0.91 -2.19 11.73
CA TYR A 51 -2.19 -2.48 12.37
C TYR A 51 -2.80 -3.82 11.93
N ALA A 52 -2.41 -4.30 10.74
CA ALA A 52 -2.99 -5.52 10.18
C ALA A 52 -2.72 -6.77 11.03
N MET A 53 -1.68 -6.75 11.88
CA MET A 53 -1.40 -7.85 12.80
C MET A 53 -2.48 -8.06 13.87
N TYR A 54 -3.26 -7.01 14.18
CA TYR A 54 -4.33 -7.03 15.19
C TYR A 54 -5.72 -7.33 14.62
N LEU A 55 -5.84 -7.43 13.31
CA LEU A 55 -7.14 -7.64 12.68
C LEU A 55 -7.67 -9.07 12.94
N PRO A 56 -9.00 -9.24 13.12
CA PRO A 56 -9.60 -10.53 13.48
C PRO A 56 -9.31 -11.67 12.48
N GLN A 57 -9.07 -11.35 11.22
CA GLN A 57 -8.69 -12.34 10.20
C GLN A 57 -7.27 -12.87 10.38
N ASN A 58 -6.42 -12.15 11.10
CA ASN A 58 -5.08 -12.60 11.43
C ASN A 58 -5.12 -13.47 12.71
N ARG A 59 -5.29 -14.78 12.53
CA ARG A 59 -5.44 -15.74 13.62
C ARG A 59 -4.11 -16.25 14.18
N ARG A 60 -2.98 -15.75 13.67
CA ARG A 60 -1.65 -16.15 14.14
C ARG A 60 -1.16 -15.23 15.25
N PRO A 61 -0.29 -15.72 16.14
CA PRO A 61 0.34 -14.88 17.15
C PRO A 61 1.02 -13.66 16.53
N ILE A 62 0.93 -12.50 17.19
CA ILE A 62 1.58 -11.25 16.75
C ILE A 62 3.10 -11.44 16.58
N SER A 63 3.72 -12.29 17.42
CA SER A 63 5.14 -12.62 17.35
C SER A 63 5.56 -13.30 16.03
N GLU A 64 4.61 -13.85 15.28
CA GLU A 64 4.85 -14.42 13.95
C GLU A 64 4.70 -13.39 12.81
N TRP A 65 4.27 -12.15 13.10
CA TRP A 65 4.12 -11.13 12.07
C TRP A 65 5.42 -10.90 11.31
N GLY A 66 5.33 -10.83 9.99
CA GLY A 66 6.50 -10.75 9.12
C GLY A 66 7.16 -12.08 8.77
N ARG A 67 6.66 -13.21 9.28
CA ARG A 67 7.21 -14.56 9.02
C ARG A 67 6.32 -15.41 8.15
N TRP A 68 5.12 -14.95 7.81
CA TRP A 68 4.14 -15.74 7.07
C TRP A 68 3.29 -14.87 6.15
N PHE A 69 2.71 -15.52 5.17
CA PHE A 69 1.59 -15.08 4.36
C PHE A 69 0.73 -16.29 4.00
N ALA A 70 -0.49 -16.05 3.56
CA ALA A 70 -1.31 -17.06 2.89
C ALA A 70 -1.81 -16.46 1.57
N ALA A 71 -1.58 -17.17 0.48
CA ALA A 71 -2.03 -16.76 -0.84
C ALA A 71 -3.43 -17.31 -1.10
N LYS A 72 -4.35 -16.49 -1.57
CA LYS A 72 -5.69 -16.89 -1.99
C LYS A 72 -5.62 -17.47 -3.41
N ARG A 73 -5.51 -18.80 -3.53
CA ARG A 73 -5.23 -19.49 -4.79
C ARG A 73 -6.22 -19.15 -5.91
N ASN A 74 -7.50 -19.06 -5.55
CA ASN A 74 -8.60 -18.75 -6.47
C ASN A 74 -8.86 -17.23 -6.61
N ALA A 75 -7.88 -16.38 -6.26
CA ALA A 75 -8.06 -14.92 -6.24
C ALA A 75 -8.43 -14.36 -7.61
N VAL A 76 -7.78 -14.85 -8.68
CA VAL A 76 -8.02 -14.38 -10.05
C VAL A 76 -9.42 -14.79 -10.52
N GLU A 77 -9.83 -16.03 -10.26
CA GLU A 77 -11.18 -16.53 -10.57
C GLU A 77 -12.26 -15.71 -9.85
N LEU A 78 -12.07 -15.46 -8.56
CA LEU A 78 -12.98 -14.60 -7.78
C LEU A 78 -13.02 -13.17 -8.31
N ALA A 79 -11.90 -12.63 -8.81
CA ALA A 79 -11.87 -11.34 -9.46
C ALA A 79 -12.71 -11.34 -10.73
N GLN A 80 -12.54 -12.32 -11.60
CA GLN A 80 -13.30 -12.46 -12.85
C GLN A 80 -14.82 -12.52 -12.60
N HIS A 81 -15.26 -13.30 -11.62
CA HIS A 81 -16.68 -13.41 -11.28
C HIS A 81 -17.27 -12.13 -10.66
N THR A 82 -16.44 -11.29 -10.01
CA THR A 82 -16.93 -10.12 -9.27
C THR A 82 -16.73 -8.84 -10.05
N ALA A 83 -15.81 -8.79 -10.99
CA ALA A 83 -15.32 -7.57 -11.65
C ALA A 83 -16.44 -6.69 -12.24
N ALA A 84 -17.47 -7.29 -12.87
CA ALA A 84 -18.58 -6.55 -13.46
C ALA A 84 -19.35 -5.70 -12.43
N LYS A 85 -19.46 -6.18 -11.18
CA LYS A 85 -20.11 -5.46 -10.06
C LYS A 85 -19.29 -4.28 -9.56
N LEU A 86 -18.01 -4.23 -9.92
CA LEU A 86 -17.07 -3.20 -9.47
C LEU A 86 -16.90 -2.07 -10.49
N ARG A 87 -17.63 -2.09 -11.61
CA ARG A 87 -17.56 -1.05 -12.65
C ARG A 87 -17.74 0.34 -12.03
N GLY A 88 -16.71 1.20 -12.18
CA GLY A 88 -16.70 2.57 -11.65
C GLY A 88 -16.66 2.68 -10.13
N ALA A 89 -16.75 1.56 -9.38
CA ALA A 89 -16.66 1.58 -7.93
C ALA A 89 -15.24 1.92 -7.46
N ALA A 90 -15.13 2.56 -6.31
CA ALA A 90 -13.84 2.86 -5.69
C ALA A 90 -13.31 1.62 -4.94
N VAL A 91 -12.15 1.11 -5.36
CA VAL A 91 -11.50 -0.08 -4.82
C VAL A 91 -10.13 0.27 -4.25
N TYR A 92 -9.89 -0.13 -3.00
CA TYR A 92 -8.59 -0.02 -2.33
C TYR A 92 -7.87 -1.37 -2.41
N LEU A 93 -6.80 -1.46 -3.19
CA LEU A 93 -6.01 -2.68 -3.31
C LEU A 93 -4.94 -2.72 -2.20
N SER A 94 -5.12 -3.68 -1.34
CA SER A 94 -4.29 -4.08 -0.20
C SER A 94 -4.27 -3.14 0.98
N SER A 95 -5.31 -3.31 1.80
CA SER A 95 -5.43 -2.63 3.09
C SER A 95 -4.83 -3.41 4.27
N VAL A 96 -4.68 -4.73 4.15
CA VAL A 96 -4.26 -5.61 5.27
C VAL A 96 -3.04 -6.48 4.96
N THR A 97 -2.45 -6.27 3.80
CA THR A 97 -1.26 -6.95 3.30
C THR A 97 -0.52 -6.01 2.34
N ASP A 98 0.52 -6.48 1.67
CA ASP A 98 1.09 -5.79 0.51
C ASP A 98 0.80 -6.60 -0.76
N PRO A 99 0.33 -5.98 -1.86
CA PRO A 99 -0.01 -6.71 -3.08
C PRO A 99 1.23 -7.15 -3.87
N TYR A 100 2.39 -6.59 -3.55
CA TYR A 100 3.67 -6.88 -4.21
C TYR A 100 4.68 -7.50 -3.25
N LEU A 101 4.23 -8.44 -2.42
CA LEU A 101 5.11 -9.31 -1.65
C LEU A 101 6.10 -10.04 -2.59
N PRO A 102 7.30 -10.44 -2.12
CA PRO A 102 8.27 -11.17 -2.96
C PRO A 102 7.69 -12.37 -3.69
N ILE A 103 6.73 -13.08 -3.07
CA ILE A 103 6.05 -14.25 -3.64
C ILE A 103 5.21 -13.91 -4.88
N GLU A 104 4.76 -12.67 -5.01
CA GLU A 104 3.97 -12.18 -6.14
C GLU A 104 4.72 -12.32 -7.48
N ARG A 105 6.07 -12.37 -7.46
CA ARG A 105 6.88 -12.71 -8.65
C ARG A 105 6.59 -14.08 -9.24
N ARG A 106 6.13 -15.01 -8.41
CA ARG A 106 5.83 -16.40 -8.78
C ARG A 106 4.34 -16.64 -8.97
N LEU A 107 3.52 -16.04 -8.11
CA LEU A 107 2.09 -16.36 -8.07
C LEU A 107 1.26 -15.48 -9.01
N HIS A 108 1.73 -14.28 -9.35
CA HIS A 108 1.05 -13.35 -10.26
C HIS A 108 -0.43 -13.07 -9.90
N LEU A 109 -0.80 -13.20 -8.62
CA LEU A 109 -2.19 -13.02 -8.19
C LEU A 109 -2.65 -11.58 -8.35
N THR A 110 -1.82 -10.63 -7.94
CA THR A 110 -2.11 -9.20 -8.11
C THR A 110 -2.27 -8.84 -9.57
N ARG A 111 -1.35 -9.31 -10.42
CA ARG A 111 -1.43 -9.08 -11.86
C ARG A 111 -2.71 -9.65 -12.47
N GLY A 112 -3.03 -10.91 -12.18
CA GLY A 112 -4.26 -11.54 -12.69
C GLY A 112 -5.55 -10.86 -12.20
N ILE A 113 -5.55 -10.32 -10.97
CA ILE A 113 -6.67 -9.50 -10.47
C ILE A 113 -6.77 -8.19 -11.26
N LEU A 114 -5.65 -7.51 -11.52
CA LEU A 114 -5.63 -6.30 -12.34
C LEU A 114 -6.15 -6.56 -13.74
N GLU A 115 -5.71 -7.63 -14.39
CA GLU A 115 -6.19 -8.06 -15.71
C GLU A 115 -7.70 -8.32 -15.72
N ALA A 116 -8.23 -8.99 -14.69
CA ALA A 116 -9.66 -9.26 -14.54
C ALA A 116 -10.50 -7.98 -14.32
N LEU A 117 -9.96 -6.99 -13.63
CA LEU A 117 -10.66 -5.73 -13.32
C LEU A 117 -10.58 -4.71 -14.46
N LEU A 118 -9.54 -4.78 -15.29
CA LEU A 118 -9.24 -3.77 -16.32
C LEU A 118 -10.42 -3.49 -17.28
N PRO A 119 -11.19 -4.47 -17.79
CA PRO A 119 -12.34 -4.19 -18.66
C PRO A 119 -13.48 -3.44 -17.98
N PHE A 120 -13.50 -3.40 -16.66
CA PHE A 120 -14.58 -2.79 -15.87
C PHE A 120 -14.20 -1.45 -15.26
N GLN A 121 -12.94 -1.05 -15.35
CA GLN A 121 -12.44 0.27 -14.98
C GLN A 121 -12.93 0.76 -13.59
N PRO A 122 -12.75 -0.01 -12.50
CA PRO A 122 -12.98 0.54 -11.17
C PRO A 122 -11.98 1.67 -10.90
N ARG A 123 -12.34 2.61 -10.04
CA ARG A 123 -11.43 3.64 -9.55
C ARG A 123 -10.47 2.98 -8.55
N LEU A 124 -9.23 2.74 -8.96
CA LEU A 124 -8.31 1.86 -8.26
C LEU A 124 -7.19 2.63 -7.54
N LEU A 125 -7.09 2.45 -6.23
CA LEU A 125 -5.90 2.84 -5.48
C LEU A 125 -5.11 1.59 -5.11
N VAL A 126 -3.83 1.59 -5.46
CA VAL A 126 -2.87 0.54 -5.09
C VAL A 126 -1.96 1.07 -4.00
N GLN A 127 -1.92 0.41 -2.84
CA GLN A 127 -1.04 0.79 -1.73
C GLN A 127 0.07 -0.25 -1.58
N THR A 128 1.35 0.17 -1.65
CA THR A 128 2.46 -0.77 -1.57
C THR A 128 3.76 -0.18 -1.01
N ARG A 129 4.67 -1.06 -0.60
CA ARG A 129 6.11 -0.83 -0.36
C ARG A 129 6.97 -1.60 -1.35
N GLY A 130 6.33 -2.44 -2.17
CA GLY A 130 7.01 -3.37 -3.08
C GLY A 130 7.41 -2.73 -4.39
N PRO A 131 8.71 -2.63 -4.74
CA PRO A 131 9.14 -2.09 -6.03
C PRO A 131 8.73 -2.97 -7.21
N LEU A 132 8.26 -4.20 -6.95
CA LEU A 132 7.70 -5.08 -7.98
C LEU A 132 6.45 -4.48 -8.67
N VAL A 133 5.86 -3.45 -8.11
CA VAL A 133 4.72 -2.72 -8.71
C VAL A 133 5.01 -2.24 -10.14
N VAL A 134 6.25 -1.96 -10.48
CA VAL A 134 6.66 -1.55 -11.83
C VAL A 134 6.47 -2.63 -12.89
N ARG A 135 6.32 -3.90 -12.50
CA ARG A 135 6.01 -5.00 -13.41
C ARG A 135 4.68 -4.79 -14.15
N ASP A 136 3.73 -4.14 -13.50
CA ASP A 136 2.35 -4.02 -13.98
C ASP A 136 2.05 -2.64 -14.59
N LEU A 137 3.09 -1.89 -14.99
CA LEU A 137 2.97 -0.57 -15.66
C LEU A 137 2.12 -0.64 -16.91
N ASP A 138 2.26 -1.70 -17.69
CA ASP A 138 1.50 -1.96 -18.92
C ASP A 138 -0.02 -2.01 -18.68
N LEU A 139 -0.44 -2.55 -17.53
CA LEU A 139 -1.84 -2.57 -17.12
C LEU A 139 -2.27 -1.19 -16.58
N PHE A 140 -1.46 -0.57 -15.73
CA PHE A 140 -1.79 0.72 -15.13
C PHE A 140 -1.97 1.83 -16.16
N GLN A 141 -1.21 1.80 -17.25
CA GLN A 141 -1.36 2.76 -18.35
C GLN A 141 -2.71 2.67 -19.06
N GLN A 142 -3.38 1.53 -18.96
CA GLN A 142 -4.70 1.29 -19.53
C GLN A 142 -5.86 1.66 -18.59
N TRP A 143 -5.58 2.17 -17.39
CA TRP A 143 -6.60 2.54 -16.40
C TRP A 143 -7.04 4.00 -16.55
N ASP A 144 -8.36 4.27 -16.44
CA ASP A 144 -8.91 5.62 -16.51
C ASP A 144 -8.77 6.36 -15.17
N ALA A 145 -8.88 5.64 -14.06
CA ALA A 145 -8.82 6.19 -12.71
C ALA A 145 -7.96 5.29 -11.81
N ILE A 146 -6.66 5.54 -11.80
CA ILE A 146 -5.70 4.81 -10.96
C ILE A 146 -4.78 5.76 -10.23
N ARG A 147 -4.36 5.38 -9.03
CA ARG A 147 -3.22 5.96 -8.33
C ARG A 147 -2.46 4.86 -7.60
N VAL A 148 -1.14 4.90 -7.70
CA VAL A 148 -0.25 4.02 -6.95
C VAL A 148 0.39 4.82 -5.82
N ASN A 149 0.06 4.46 -4.59
CA ASN A 149 0.67 5.03 -3.39
C ASN A 149 1.85 4.16 -2.96
N VAL A 150 3.00 4.77 -2.76
CA VAL A 150 4.20 4.09 -2.24
C VAL A 150 4.56 4.67 -0.87
N SER A 151 4.79 3.78 0.10
CA SER A 151 5.18 4.21 1.46
C SER A 151 6.67 4.51 1.56
N ILE A 152 6.98 5.75 1.98
CA ILE A 152 8.34 6.25 2.26
C ILE A 152 8.34 6.87 3.66
N PRO A 153 8.48 6.07 4.73
CA PRO A 153 8.25 6.53 6.10
C PRO A 153 9.43 7.30 6.71
N THR A 154 10.62 7.23 6.12
CA THR A 154 11.86 7.83 6.63
C THR A 154 12.84 8.08 5.48
N ASP A 155 13.92 8.81 5.75
CA ASP A 155 15.05 9.01 4.84
C ASP A 155 16.27 8.13 5.21
N ASP A 156 16.16 7.35 6.27
CA ASP A 156 17.24 6.52 6.80
C ASP A 156 16.92 5.02 6.67
N ASP A 157 17.74 4.30 5.91
CA ASP A 157 17.52 2.86 5.69
C ASP A 157 17.82 2.02 6.94
N ALA A 158 18.64 2.50 7.89
CA ALA A 158 18.84 1.82 9.18
C ALA A 158 17.57 1.92 10.05
N ILE A 159 16.93 3.10 10.06
CA ILE A 159 15.61 3.29 10.69
C ILE A 159 14.58 2.40 9.99
N ARG A 160 14.55 2.41 8.64
CA ARG A 160 13.66 1.50 7.90
C ARG A 160 13.89 0.05 8.30
N GLN A 161 15.14 -0.45 8.36
CA GLN A 161 15.42 -1.83 8.78
C GLN A 161 14.92 -2.14 10.18
N THR A 162 15.01 -1.18 11.09
CA THR A 162 14.53 -1.33 12.45
C THR A 162 13.02 -1.48 12.51
N PHE A 163 12.27 -0.66 11.79
CA PHE A 163 10.80 -0.64 11.84
C PHE A 163 10.13 -1.52 10.78
N GLU A 164 10.77 -1.70 9.64
CA GLU A 164 10.29 -2.47 8.49
C GLU A 164 11.35 -3.51 8.06
N PRO A 165 11.67 -4.50 8.91
CA PRO A 165 12.89 -5.32 8.80
C PRO A 165 13.05 -6.07 7.48
N LYS A 166 11.95 -6.43 6.83
CA LYS A 166 11.97 -7.20 5.58
C LYS A 166 11.36 -6.45 4.39
N ALA A 167 10.98 -5.20 4.59
CA ALA A 167 10.50 -4.38 3.49
C ALA A 167 11.67 -3.92 2.60
N PRO A 168 11.43 -3.66 1.32
CA PRO A 168 12.48 -3.24 0.40
C PRO A 168 13.18 -1.94 0.84
N PRO A 169 14.46 -1.77 0.47
CA PRO A 169 15.21 -0.54 0.73
C PRO A 169 14.50 0.71 0.18
N LEU A 170 14.71 1.85 0.83
CA LEU A 170 14.06 3.12 0.46
C LEU A 170 14.38 3.53 -0.97
N GLU A 171 15.63 3.40 -1.41
CA GLU A 171 16.02 3.78 -2.78
C GLU A 171 15.28 2.93 -3.83
N LYS A 172 15.03 1.64 -3.58
CA LYS A 172 14.23 0.81 -4.48
C LYS A 172 12.76 1.27 -4.58
N ARG A 173 12.24 1.90 -3.53
CA ARG A 173 10.90 2.49 -3.54
C ARG A 173 10.88 3.82 -4.31
N TRP A 174 11.95 4.62 -4.18
CA TRP A 174 12.15 5.83 -4.98
C TRP A 174 12.33 5.51 -6.47
N ASP A 175 13.11 4.46 -6.80
CA ASP A 175 13.24 3.96 -8.18
C ASP A 175 11.88 3.59 -8.77
N ALA A 176 11.05 2.88 -7.98
CA ALA A 176 9.70 2.49 -8.39
C ALA A 176 8.78 3.70 -8.61
N LEU A 177 8.83 4.69 -7.70
CA LEU A 177 8.10 5.96 -7.85
C LEU A 177 8.50 6.68 -9.14
N ALA A 178 9.81 6.77 -9.42
CA ALA A 178 10.33 7.40 -10.63
C ALA A 178 9.84 6.68 -11.89
N ALA A 179 9.89 5.35 -11.92
CA ALA A 179 9.42 4.55 -13.05
C ALA A 179 7.91 4.71 -13.27
N LEU A 180 7.10 4.69 -12.20
CA LEU A 180 5.66 4.94 -12.27
C LEU A 180 5.36 6.31 -12.87
N ARG A 181 6.02 7.36 -12.37
CA ARG A 181 5.86 8.73 -12.87
C ARG A 181 6.29 8.88 -14.33
N GLN A 182 7.43 8.27 -14.72
CA GLN A 182 7.90 8.29 -16.10
C GLN A 182 6.91 7.60 -17.06
N ALA A 183 6.24 6.55 -16.59
CA ALA A 183 5.17 5.88 -17.32
C ALA A 183 3.85 6.67 -17.34
N GLY A 184 3.81 7.85 -16.72
CA GLY A 184 2.61 8.69 -16.64
C GLY A 184 1.56 8.19 -15.64
N ILE A 185 1.91 7.32 -14.69
CA ILE A 185 0.98 6.83 -13.69
C ILE A 185 0.89 7.84 -12.53
N PRO A 186 -0.33 8.25 -12.11
CA PRO A 186 -0.52 9.06 -10.92
C PRO A 186 0.04 8.39 -9.68
N VAL A 187 0.89 9.09 -8.94
CA VAL A 187 1.56 8.54 -7.77
C VAL A 187 1.27 9.33 -6.50
N GLY A 188 1.10 8.61 -5.39
CA GLY A 188 1.08 9.17 -4.06
C GLY A 188 2.29 8.73 -3.25
N ILE A 189 2.81 9.60 -2.42
CA ILE A 189 3.80 9.25 -1.41
C ILE A 189 3.13 9.25 -0.04
N CYS A 190 3.24 8.11 0.66
CA CYS A 190 2.68 7.94 2.00
C CYS A 190 3.82 7.88 3.03
N VAL A 191 3.97 8.95 3.79
CA VAL A 191 4.84 9.04 4.97
C VAL A 191 3.99 8.66 6.19
N THR A 192 3.58 7.39 6.25
CA THR A 192 2.56 6.90 7.20
C THR A 192 2.94 5.57 7.84
N PRO A 193 3.37 5.61 9.11
CA PRO A 193 3.67 6.78 9.92
C PRO A 193 4.99 7.44 9.51
N LEU A 194 5.17 8.71 9.86
CA LEU A 194 6.51 9.33 9.80
C LEU A 194 7.36 8.67 10.89
N LEU A 195 8.45 8.06 10.47
CA LEU A 195 9.48 7.50 11.35
C LEU A 195 10.59 8.52 11.59
N PRO A 196 11.52 8.30 12.54
CA PRO A 196 12.66 9.18 12.73
C PRO A 196 13.41 9.47 11.43
N LEU A 197 13.87 10.70 11.27
CA LEU A 197 14.58 11.19 10.10
C LEU A 197 16.02 11.52 10.45
N ALA A 198 16.95 11.16 9.57
CA ALA A 198 18.36 11.57 9.69
C ALA A 198 18.57 13.01 9.20
N ARG A 199 17.86 13.42 8.13
CA ARG A 199 18.01 14.73 7.48
C ARG A 199 16.65 15.30 7.10
N PRO A 200 15.86 15.84 8.06
CA PRO A 200 14.48 16.27 7.82
C PRO A 200 14.32 17.26 6.67
N GLN A 201 15.21 18.24 6.55
CA GLN A 201 15.15 19.25 5.49
C GLN A 201 15.37 18.64 4.10
N ALA A 202 16.39 17.79 3.97
CA ALA A 202 16.67 17.10 2.70
C ALA A 202 15.54 16.12 2.33
N PHE A 203 14.91 15.49 3.32
CA PHE A 203 13.75 14.62 3.10
C PHE A 203 12.57 15.42 2.54
N VAL A 204 12.21 16.54 3.17
CA VAL A 204 11.14 17.42 2.66
C VAL A 204 11.48 17.92 1.26
N GLU A 205 12.71 18.34 1.00
CA GLU A 205 13.14 18.76 -0.33
C GLU A 205 12.96 17.65 -1.36
N ARG A 206 13.36 16.43 -1.06
CA ARG A 206 13.18 15.27 -1.95
C ARG A 206 11.71 14.98 -2.24
N LEU A 207 10.84 15.07 -1.23
CA LEU A 207 9.39 14.93 -1.40
C LEU A 207 8.83 15.98 -2.35
N LEU A 208 9.21 17.25 -2.16
CA LEU A 208 8.73 18.36 -2.97
C LEU A 208 9.27 18.32 -4.42
N ASN A 209 10.54 18.00 -4.59
CA ASN A 209 11.15 17.85 -5.92
C ASN A 209 10.54 16.69 -6.69
N PHE A 210 10.12 15.63 -6.00
CA PHE A 210 9.38 14.55 -6.63
C PHE A 210 7.98 15.00 -7.08
N ALA A 211 7.33 15.93 -6.36
CA ALA A 211 5.99 16.45 -6.64
C ALA A 211 4.95 15.35 -6.91
N PRO A 212 4.61 14.51 -5.93
CA PRO A 212 3.58 13.49 -6.08
C PRO A 212 2.19 14.13 -6.27
N GLU A 213 1.26 13.42 -6.90
CA GLU A 213 -0.14 13.86 -6.98
C GLU A 213 -0.77 13.99 -5.58
N VAL A 214 -0.40 13.09 -4.69
CA VAL A 214 -0.85 13.09 -3.29
C VAL A 214 0.33 12.84 -2.37
N LEU A 215 0.53 13.71 -1.41
CA LEU A 215 1.44 13.54 -0.29
C LEU A 215 0.64 13.36 0.99
N VAL A 216 0.80 12.21 1.66
CA VAL A 216 0.17 11.94 2.95
C VAL A 216 1.24 11.86 4.02
N VAL A 217 1.07 12.63 5.08
CA VAL A 217 1.96 12.59 6.25
C VAL A 217 1.12 12.23 7.48
N GLN A 218 1.57 11.28 8.27
CA GLN A 218 0.87 10.87 9.48
C GLN A 218 1.86 10.68 10.61
N GLU A 219 1.48 11.21 11.77
CA GLU A 219 2.25 11.00 12.98
C GLU A 219 2.31 9.53 13.37
N PHE A 220 3.38 9.15 14.04
CA PHE A 220 3.48 7.82 14.63
C PHE A 220 2.56 7.75 15.85
N HIS A 221 1.45 7.05 15.74
CA HIS A 221 0.47 6.97 16.81
C HIS A 221 0.95 6.11 17.98
N GLU A 222 0.96 6.69 19.14
CA GLU A 222 1.25 5.99 20.40
C GLU A 222 0.00 5.41 21.07
N SER A 223 -1.18 5.75 20.60
CA SER A 223 -2.44 5.42 21.27
C SER A 223 -2.86 3.97 21.09
N GLY A 224 -3.17 3.32 22.20
CA GLY A 224 -3.71 1.98 22.22
C GLY A 224 -5.17 1.89 21.81
N GLY A 225 -5.54 0.89 21.07
CA GLY A 225 -6.76 0.19 21.25
C GLY A 225 -7.93 0.45 20.33
N ARG A 226 -7.80 1.10 19.17
CA ARG A 226 -8.87 1.07 18.16
C ARG A 226 -8.31 1.00 16.75
N PHE A 227 -8.78 0.04 15.99
CA PHE A 227 -8.58 -0.18 14.56
C PHE A 227 -7.65 0.81 13.84
N GLY A 228 -6.45 0.36 13.51
CA GLY A 228 -5.49 1.14 12.75
C GLY A 228 -4.60 2.08 13.57
N ALA A 229 -4.87 2.23 14.87
CA ALA A 229 -4.07 3.07 15.76
C ALA A 229 -3.17 2.27 16.72
N ASP A 230 -3.32 0.94 16.81
CA ASP A 230 -2.48 0.13 17.67
C ASP A 230 -1.13 -0.10 17.04
N THR A 231 -0.17 0.62 17.57
CA THR A 231 1.24 0.35 17.31
C THR A 231 1.71 -0.71 18.32
N ALA A 232 2.34 -1.77 17.83
CA ALA A 232 2.89 -2.81 18.68
C ALA A 232 3.75 -2.21 19.79
N PRO A 233 3.68 -2.67 21.04
CA PRO A 233 4.50 -2.17 22.15
C PRO A 233 5.98 -2.06 21.79
N ALA A 234 6.52 -3.09 21.11
CA ALA A 234 7.90 -3.09 20.62
C ALA A 234 8.21 -1.96 19.63
N ALA A 235 7.25 -1.51 18.82
CA ALA A 235 7.45 -0.38 17.92
C ALA A 235 7.41 0.95 18.68
N ARG A 236 6.58 1.06 19.72
CA ARG A 236 6.56 2.23 20.61
C ARG A 236 7.87 2.36 21.38
N GLU A 237 8.39 1.28 21.93
CA GLU A 237 9.71 1.26 22.59
C GLU A 237 10.83 1.68 21.62
N LEU A 238 10.78 1.24 20.38
CA LEU A 238 11.73 1.65 19.36
C LEU A 238 11.60 3.14 19.03
N ALA A 239 10.39 3.65 18.88
CA ALA A 239 10.15 5.08 18.63
C ALA A 239 10.63 5.93 19.80
N ALA A 240 10.38 5.50 21.04
CA ALA A 240 10.83 6.18 22.26
C ALA A 240 12.36 6.24 22.42
N ARG A 241 13.10 5.29 21.83
CA ARG A 241 14.58 5.32 21.82
C ARG A 241 15.17 6.33 20.83
N HIS A 242 14.36 6.83 19.91
CA HIS A 242 14.77 7.88 18.95
C HIS A 242 14.23 9.21 19.44
N GLU A 243 15.07 9.96 20.17
CA GLU A 243 14.72 11.30 20.66
C GLU A 243 14.24 12.22 19.53
N GLY A 244 13.24 13.06 19.82
CA GLY A 244 12.75 14.05 18.88
C GLY A 244 11.74 13.56 17.84
N HIS A 245 11.23 12.33 17.92
CA HIS A 245 10.28 11.77 16.96
C HIS A 245 9.03 12.66 16.77
N ALA A 246 8.36 13.09 17.85
CA ALA A 246 7.19 13.98 17.76
C ALA A 246 7.58 15.38 17.23
N ALA A 247 8.73 15.89 17.63
CA ALA A 247 9.26 17.14 17.11
C ALA A 247 9.58 17.05 15.62
N ALA A 248 10.05 15.90 15.13
CA ALA A 248 10.31 15.69 13.71
C ALA A 248 9.03 15.75 12.87
N TYR A 249 7.91 15.20 13.34
CA TYR A 249 6.63 15.31 12.66
C TYR A 249 6.17 16.77 12.54
N ALA A 250 6.17 17.50 13.65
CA ALA A 250 5.81 18.91 13.66
C ALA A 250 6.69 19.74 12.74
N ALA A 251 8.02 19.52 12.77
CA ALA A 251 8.98 20.21 11.92
C ALA A 251 8.76 19.92 10.43
N VAL A 252 8.50 18.66 10.04
CA VAL A 252 8.21 18.30 8.65
C VAL A 252 6.92 18.96 8.18
N CYS A 253 5.85 18.90 8.95
CA CYS A 253 4.59 19.54 8.59
C CYS A 253 4.72 21.07 8.50
N GLN A 254 5.46 21.69 9.41
CA GLN A 254 5.72 23.13 9.36
C GLN A 254 6.51 23.51 8.11
N GLU A 255 7.56 22.76 7.79
CA GLU A 255 8.38 23.05 6.61
C GLU A 255 7.60 22.84 5.30
N LEU A 256 6.77 21.78 5.20
CA LEU A 256 5.88 21.58 4.06
C LEU A 256 4.92 22.78 3.89
N ARG A 257 4.29 23.24 4.98
CA ARG A 257 3.40 24.42 4.96
C ARG A 257 4.15 25.69 4.56
N ARG A 258 5.34 25.90 5.13
CA ARG A 258 6.21 27.08 4.82
C ARG A 258 6.55 27.15 3.33
N ARG A 259 6.75 25.98 2.69
CA ARG A 259 7.02 25.89 1.24
C ARG A 259 5.76 25.88 0.37
N GLY A 260 4.58 26.07 0.95
CA GLY A 260 3.31 26.08 0.23
C GLY A 260 2.93 24.72 -0.37
N ALA A 261 3.45 23.62 0.18
CA ALA A 261 3.14 22.29 -0.28
C ALA A 261 1.70 21.90 0.06
N VAL A 262 1.02 21.26 -0.89
CA VAL A 262 -0.26 20.59 -0.63
C VAL A 262 0.02 19.19 -0.12
N PHE A 263 -0.35 18.91 1.11
CA PHE A 263 -0.26 17.59 1.71
C PHE A 263 -1.46 17.33 2.62
N PHE A 264 -1.68 16.05 2.92
CA PHE A 264 -2.80 15.60 3.73
C PHE A 264 -2.28 14.95 5.02
N GLU A 265 -2.99 15.18 6.11
CA GLU A 265 -2.71 14.53 7.39
C GLU A 265 -3.68 13.37 7.61
N GLY A 266 -3.12 12.18 7.90
CA GLY A 266 -3.93 11.00 8.22
C GLY A 266 -4.87 10.53 7.11
N GLU A 267 -6.12 10.24 7.46
CA GLU A 267 -7.12 9.64 6.57
C GLU A 267 -7.45 10.50 5.34
N ALA A 268 -7.36 11.82 5.46
CA ALA A 268 -7.76 12.76 4.42
C ALA A 268 -7.01 12.57 3.09
N GLY A 269 -5.81 11.99 3.12
CA GLY A 269 -5.01 11.74 1.93
C GLY A 269 -5.33 10.44 1.18
N PHE A 270 -6.15 9.57 1.76
CA PHE A 270 -6.46 8.26 1.16
C PHE A 270 -7.80 8.26 0.41
N PHE A 271 -8.06 9.26 -0.41
CA PHE A 271 -9.27 9.31 -1.24
C PHE A 271 -9.10 8.54 -2.57
N PRO A 272 -10.21 8.09 -3.20
CA PRO A 272 -10.16 7.42 -4.49
C PRO A 272 -9.60 8.34 -5.60
N PRO A 273 -8.83 7.79 -6.58
CA PRO A 273 -8.35 8.58 -7.70
C PRO A 273 -9.52 9.16 -8.52
N ALA A 274 -9.32 10.34 -9.09
CA ALA A 274 -10.25 10.92 -10.04
C ALA A 274 -10.16 10.20 -11.39
N VAL A 275 -11.23 10.28 -12.19
CA VAL A 275 -11.20 9.82 -13.58
C VAL A 275 -10.39 10.83 -14.40
N ASP A 276 -9.35 10.37 -15.07
CA ASP A 276 -8.59 11.20 -15.99
C ASP A 276 -9.27 11.20 -17.36
N GLU A 277 -9.98 12.27 -17.67
CA GLU A 277 -10.69 12.41 -18.96
C GLU A 277 -9.75 12.32 -20.16
N LYS A 278 -8.50 12.73 -20.05
CA LYS A 278 -7.53 12.62 -21.14
C LYS A 278 -7.18 11.18 -21.43
N ARG A 279 -6.99 10.36 -20.40
CA ARG A 279 -6.75 8.92 -20.53
C ARG A 279 -7.96 8.18 -21.09
N SER A 280 -9.15 8.55 -20.64
CA SER A 280 -10.42 7.98 -21.12
C SER A 280 -10.65 8.27 -22.62
N ARG A 281 -10.38 9.49 -23.09
CA ARG A 281 -10.56 9.90 -24.50
C ARG A 281 -9.60 9.20 -25.46
N VAL A 282 -8.35 8.95 -25.08
CA VAL A 282 -7.36 8.28 -25.93
C VAL A 282 -7.80 6.86 -26.31
N LYS A 283 -8.48 6.16 -25.41
CA LYS A 283 -8.98 4.79 -25.66
C LYS A 283 -10.17 4.75 -26.62
N THR A 284 -10.97 5.81 -26.64
CA THR A 284 -12.14 5.92 -27.53
C THR A 284 -11.70 6.13 -28.98
N ILE A 285 -10.49 6.66 -29.20
CA ILE A 285 -9.94 6.95 -30.54
C ILE A 285 -9.18 5.74 -31.12
N CYS A 286 -8.69 4.84 -30.28
CA CYS A 286 -7.96 3.65 -30.71
C CYS A 286 -8.47 2.42 -29.94
N PRO A 287 -9.54 1.75 -30.43
CA PRO A 287 -9.98 0.50 -29.81
C PRO A 287 -8.87 -0.56 -29.94
N PRO A 288 -8.67 -1.42 -28.95
CA PRO A 288 -7.69 -2.51 -29.02
C PRO A 288 -8.03 -3.43 -30.19
N ARG A 289 -7.02 -3.75 -31.01
CA ARG A 289 -7.09 -4.76 -32.08
C ARG A 289 -7.20 -6.15 -31.50
#